data_86863ec77c8308b793aac39ad82a15e7
#
_entry.id   86863ec77c8308b793aac39ad82a15e7
#
_cell.length_a   1.000
_cell.length_b   1.000
_cell.length_c   1.000
_cell.angle_alpha   90.00
_cell.angle_beta   90.00
_cell.angle_gamma   90.00
#
_symmetry.space_group_name_H-M   'P 1'
#
loop_
_entity.id
_entity.type
_entity.pdbx_description
1 polymer ?
#
loop_
_entity_poly.entity_id
_entity_poly.type
_entity_poly.pdbx_seq_one_letter_code
_entity_poly.pdbx_strand_id
1 'polypeptide(L)'
;MNTLQGKKIVLGITGSIAAYKAAVLTRGLIKKGAEVQIVITPAGKEFITPITLSALTSKPVISEFFSQRDGTWHSHVDLGLWADAMVIAPATAATIGKMAHGIADNMLVTTYLSMKAPVFVAPAMDLDMFAHPSTQHNLDILRSYGNHIIEPTSGELASHLVGKGRMEEPEKIIEVLEAFFARQQDLAGRKIVITAGPTYEKIDPVRFIGNYSSGKMGYALAEACASRGAEVVLVSGPVTLQTVHPNIHRIDVESAAEMHRAAADAFKDADAGILCAAVADFTPEQVADQKIKREKDDLVLRLKPTCDIAASLGKEKRPDQLLVGFALETCDEVSHAQDKLARKNFDFIVLNSLNDKGAGFRCDTNKITIIDRAEAVSYPLKRKQEVAEDIVDKLSSLFHS
;
A
#
# COMPACT_ATOMS: atom_id res chain seq x y z
N MET A 1 -10.12 17.57 -9.42
CA MET A 1 -9.73 18.20 -8.14
C MET A 1 -8.23 18.43 -8.13
N ASN A 2 -7.72 19.46 -7.44
CA ASN A 2 -6.27 19.68 -7.35
C ASN A 2 -5.71 18.84 -6.21
N THR A 3 -5.13 17.68 -6.53
CA THR A 3 -4.66 16.67 -5.58
C THR A 3 -3.47 17.12 -4.73
N LEU A 4 -2.75 18.17 -5.17
CA LEU A 4 -1.63 18.75 -4.42
C LEU A 4 -2.02 19.93 -3.54
N GLN A 5 -3.29 20.33 -3.52
CA GLN A 5 -3.75 21.45 -2.71
C GLN A 5 -3.52 21.18 -1.21
N GLY A 6 -2.74 22.05 -0.55
CA GLY A 6 -2.39 21.95 0.86
C GLY A 6 -1.36 20.87 1.21
N LYS A 7 -0.85 20.12 0.23
CA LYS A 7 0.19 19.11 0.46
C LYS A 7 1.53 19.75 0.76
N LYS A 8 2.22 19.24 1.75
CA LYS A 8 3.50 19.71 2.25
C LYS A 8 4.63 18.88 1.66
N ILE A 9 5.45 19.50 0.81
CA ILE A 9 6.49 18.81 0.05
C ILE A 9 7.86 19.31 0.45
N VAL A 10 8.74 18.42 0.90
CA VAL A 10 10.17 18.69 1.03
C VAL A 10 10.83 18.44 -0.33
N LEU A 11 11.38 19.48 -0.96
CA LEU A 11 12.12 19.37 -2.21
C LEU A 11 13.61 19.40 -1.95
N GLY A 12 14.25 18.24 -2.14
CA GLY A 12 15.70 18.05 -2.05
C GLY A 12 16.41 18.36 -3.36
N ILE A 13 17.41 19.24 -3.37
CA ILE A 13 18.15 19.62 -4.58
C ILE A 13 19.61 19.27 -4.39
N THR A 14 20.18 18.54 -5.36
CA THR A 14 21.58 18.10 -5.33
C THR A 14 22.42 18.73 -6.46
N GLY A 15 23.74 18.57 -6.40
CA GLY A 15 24.72 19.22 -7.30
C GLY A 15 24.75 18.61 -8.69
N SER A 16 23.84 19.01 -9.56
CA SER A 16 23.76 18.64 -10.97
C SER A 16 23.37 19.84 -11.79
N ILE A 17 23.81 19.88 -13.06
CA ILE A 17 23.34 20.89 -14.02
C ILE A 17 21.81 20.91 -14.10
N ALA A 18 21.14 19.77 -13.93
CA ALA A 18 19.69 19.70 -13.93
C ALA A 18 19.02 20.46 -12.77
N ALA A 19 19.77 21.01 -11.82
CA ALA A 19 19.23 21.82 -10.73
C ALA A 19 18.46 23.08 -11.21
N TYR A 20 18.75 23.59 -12.44
CA TYR A 20 17.96 24.66 -13.02
C TYR A 20 16.47 24.31 -13.15
N LYS A 21 16.15 23.04 -13.41
CA LYS A 21 14.77 22.55 -13.49
C LYS A 21 14.04 22.62 -12.14
N ALA A 22 14.76 22.60 -11.02
CA ALA A 22 14.17 22.67 -9.68
C ALA A 22 13.40 24.00 -9.46
N ALA A 23 13.79 25.09 -10.10
CA ALA A 23 13.03 26.34 -10.04
C ALA A 23 11.65 26.20 -10.72
N VAL A 24 11.59 25.55 -11.88
CA VAL A 24 10.34 25.27 -12.60
C VAL A 24 9.47 24.31 -11.81
N LEU A 25 10.06 23.23 -11.27
CA LEU A 25 9.39 22.26 -10.42
C LEU A 25 8.78 22.92 -9.18
N THR A 26 9.57 23.72 -8.45
CA THR A 26 9.11 24.47 -7.28
C THR A 26 7.89 25.34 -7.62
N ARG A 27 7.99 26.12 -8.70
CA ARG A 27 6.89 26.98 -9.14
C ARG A 27 5.66 26.18 -9.56
N GLY A 28 5.86 25.06 -10.24
CA GLY A 28 4.77 24.16 -10.66
C GLY A 28 4.03 23.57 -9.45
N LEU A 29 4.74 23.06 -8.46
CA LEU A 29 4.17 22.54 -7.22
C LEU A 29 3.35 23.60 -6.46
N ILE A 30 3.90 24.81 -6.33
CA ILE A 30 3.19 25.93 -5.66
C ILE A 30 1.93 26.34 -6.44
N LYS A 31 1.98 26.39 -7.78
CA LYS A 31 0.78 26.66 -8.61
C LYS A 31 -0.30 25.60 -8.45
N LYS A 32 0.07 24.37 -8.14
CA LYS A 32 -0.84 23.26 -7.80
C LYS A 32 -1.30 23.29 -6.33
N GLY A 33 -0.96 24.36 -5.59
CA GLY A 33 -1.38 24.59 -4.20
C GLY A 33 -0.58 23.84 -3.15
N ALA A 34 0.57 23.24 -3.51
CA ALA A 34 1.46 22.62 -2.55
C ALA A 34 2.25 23.66 -1.76
N GLU A 35 2.55 23.34 -0.49
CA GLU A 35 3.48 24.08 0.35
C GLU A 35 4.86 23.42 0.24
N VAL A 36 5.85 24.16 -0.28
CA VAL A 36 7.18 23.61 -0.57
C VAL A 36 8.22 24.13 0.41
N GLN A 37 8.99 23.23 1.01
CA GLN A 37 10.19 23.50 1.77
C GLN A 37 11.40 22.94 1.04
N ILE A 38 12.38 23.79 0.75
CA ILE A 38 13.58 23.37 0.01
C ILE A 38 14.72 23.00 0.97
N VAL A 39 15.32 21.85 0.70
CA VAL A 39 16.57 21.39 1.32
C VAL A 39 17.59 21.18 0.21
N ILE A 40 18.72 21.92 0.25
CA ILE A 40 19.72 21.88 -0.81
C ILE A 40 21.07 21.39 -0.27
N THR A 41 21.76 20.54 -1.02
CA THR A 41 23.14 20.15 -0.66
C THR A 41 24.13 21.28 -0.89
N PRO A 42 25.31 21.30 -0.23
CA PRO A 42 26.37 22.25 -0.54
C PRO A 42 26.69 22.33 -2.02
N ALA A 43 26.86 21.18 -2.69
CA ALA A 43 27.10 21.13 -4.12
C ALA A 43 25.92 21.66 -4.97
N GLY A 44 24.68 21.56 -4.49
CA GLY A 44 23.50 22.09 -5.18
C GLY A 44 23.54 23.61 -5.29
N LYS A 45 24.09 24.29 -4.27
CA LYS A 45 24.23 25.77 -4.24
C LYS A 45 25.11 26.33 -5.35
N GLU A 46 26.02 25.51 -5.89
CA GLU A 46 26.89 25.89 -7.02
C GLU A 46 26.14 25.97 -8.34
N PHE A 47 25.01 25.27 -8.45
CA PHE A 47 24.21 25.22 -9.70
C PHE A 47 22.96 26.09 -9.66
N ILE A 48 22.39 26.33 -8.49
CA ILE A 48 21.23 27.20 -8.30
C ILE A 48 21.31 27.91 -6.94
N THR A 49 21.08 29.22 -6.93
CA THR A 49 21.25 29.97 -5.69
C THR A 49 20.07 29.82 -4.72
N PRO A 50 20.32 29.78 -3.40
CA PRO A 50 19.27 29.82 -2.40
C PRO A 50 18.33 31.04 -2.55
N ILE A 51 18.84 32.18 -3.01
CA ILE A 51 18.06 33.41 -3.21
C ILE A 51 16.94 33.17 -4.23
N THR A 52 17.26 32.55 -5.38
CA THR A 52 16.26 32.22 -6.40
C THR A 52 15.14 31.34 -5.83
N LEU A 53 15.51 30.33 -5.07
CA LEU A 53 14.59 29.33 -4.51
C LEU A 53 13.74 29.90 -3.36
N SER A 54 14.33 30.73 -2.50
CA SER A 54 13.59 31.39 -1.40
C SER A 54 12.59 32.43 -1.94
N ALA A 55 12.95 33.14 -3.01
CA ALA A 55 12.02 34.06 -3.67
C ALA A 55 10.79 33.35 -4.25
N LEU A 56 10.94 32.09 -4.72
CA LEU A 56 9.83 31.29 -5.24
C LEU A 56 8.92 30.73 -4.13
N THR A 57 9.50 30.31 -3.02
CA THR A 57 8.78 29.64 -1.92
C THR A 57 8.32 30.59 -0.82
N SER A 58 8.87 31.81 -0.77
CA SER A 58 8.74 32.74 0.37
C SER A 58 9.23 32.13 1.70
N LYS A 59 10.12 31.13 1.63
CA LYS A 59 10.69 30.43 2.78
C LYS A 59 12.21 30.39 2.69
N PRO A 60 12.90 30.31 3.83
CA PRO A 60 14.35 30.04 3.86
C PRO A 60 14.67 28.69 3.19
N VAL A 61 15.76 28.65 2.44
CA VAL A 61 16.32 27.42 1.90
C VAL A 61 17.26 26.81 2.94
N ILE A 62 17.03 25.55 3.29
CA ILE A 62 17.80 24.84 4.30
C ILE A 62 18.95 24.11 3.62
N SER A 63 20.19 24.36 4.05
CA SER A 63 21.37 23.66 3.52
C SER A 63 22.29 23.14 4.60
N GLU A 64 22.26 23.75 5.78
CA GLU A 64 23.13 23.44 6.90
C GLU A 64 22.30 23.05 8.13
N PHE A 65 22.91 22.29 9.05
CA PHE A 65 22.27 21.91 10.30
C PHE A 65 22.05 23.12 11.22
N PHE A 66 22.97 24.07 11.20
CA PHE A 66 22.93 25.25 12.05
C PHE A 66 22.73 26.51 11.22
N SER A 67 21.73 27.32 11.59
CA SER A 67 21.45 28.61 10.91
C SER A 67 22.45 29.68 11.25
N GLN A 68 22.92 29.71 12.51
CA GLN A 68 23.89 30.64 13.06
C GLN A 68 24.77 29.93 14.10
N ARG A 69 25.79 30.64 14.64
CA ARG A 69 26.65 30.10 15.71
C ARG A 69 26.07 30.31 17.12
N ASP A 70 24.81 30.62 17.24
CA ASP A 70 24.09 30.89 18.49
C ASP A 70 23.33 29.66 19.05
N GLY A 71 23.52 28.49 18.44
CA GLY A 71 22.81 27.27 18.81
C GLY A 71 21.47 27.08 18.10
N THR A 72 21.04 27.99 17.24
CA THR A 72 19.83 27.83 16.39
C THR A 72 20.11 26.79 15.32
N TRP A 73 19.28 25.76 15.26
CA TRP A 73 19.46 24.66 14.33
C TRP A 73 18.18 24.32 13.56
N HIS A 74 18.34 23.72 12.40
CA HIS A 74 17.23 23.21 11.59
C HIS A 74 16.97 21.76 11.96
N SER A 75 15.74 21.47 12.41
CA SER A 75 15.35 20.12 12.80
C SER A 75 15.00 19.29 11.57
N HIS A 76 15.84 18.31 11.23
CA HIS A 76 15.53 17.31 10.20
C HIS A 76 14.35 16.41 10.60
N VAL A 77 14.15 16.21 11.92
CA VAL A 77 13.01 15.44 12.45
C VAL A 77 11.71 16.17 12.20
N ASP A 78 11.67 17.49 12.45
CA ASP A 78 10.46 18.29 12.21
C ASP A 78 10.11 18.32 10.73
N LEU A 79 11.10 18.38 9.84
CA LEU A 79 10.88 18.26 8.40
C LEU A 79 10.29 16.90 8.01
N GLY A 80 10.80 15.82 8.62
CA GLY A 80 10.31 14.47 8.41
C GLY A 80 8.88 14.23 8.91
N LEU A 81 8.46 14.95 9.95
CA LEU A 81 7.11 14.92 10.50
C LEU A 81 6.15 15.88 9.76
N TRP A 82 6.67 16.99 9.25
CA TRP A 82 5.88 18.02 8.57
C TRP A 82 5.45 17.61 7.16
N ALA A 83 6.28 16.83 6.45
CA ALA A 83 6.09 16.54 5.04
C ALA A 83 5.01 15.49 4.76
N ASP A 84 4.22 15.70 3.73
CA ASP A 84 3.37 14.68 3.10
C ASP A 84 4.11 13.89 2.03
N ALA A 85 5.19 14.45 1.46
CA ALA A 85 6.12 13.77 0.56
C ALA A 85 7.49 14.46 0.56
N MET A 86 8.55 13.69 0.24
CA MET A 86 9.86 14.23 -0.12
C MET A 86 10.17 13.93 -1.58
N VAL A 87 10.62 14.93 -2.32
CA VAL A 87 11.04 14.80 -3.73
C VAL A 87 12.50 15.20 -3.82
N ILE A 88 13.37 14.33 -4.32
CA ILE A 88 14.79 14.64 -4.54
C ILE A 88 15.00 14.79 -6.04
N ALA A 89 15.06 16.03 -6.50
CA ALA A 89 15.12 16.40 -7.92
C ALA A 89 15.96 17.68 -8.14
N PRO A 90 17.14 17.55 -8.76
CA PRO A 90 17.80 16.32 -9.24
C PRO A 90 18.40 15.47 -8.10
N ALA A 91 18.51 14.15 -8.32
CA ALA A 91 19.25 13.23 -7.46
C ALA A 91 20.51 12.74 -8.19
N THR A 92 21.69 13.15 -7.70
CA THR A 92 22.98 12.71 -8.26
C THR A 92 23.35 11.30 -7.80
N ALA A 93 24.22 10.62 -8.53
CA ALA A 93 24.76 9.30 -8.17
C ALA A 93 25.36 9.31 -6.75
N ALA A 94 26.07 10.38 -6.36
CA ALA A 94 26.64 10.53 -5.01
C ALA A 94 25.53 10.54 -3.93
N THR A 95 24.45 11.29 -4.15
CA THR A 95 23.35 11.37 -3.18
C THR A 95 22.60 10.04 -3.13
N ILE A 96 22.31 9.41 -4.28
CA ILE A 96 21.67 8.09 -4.35
C ILE A 96 22.49 7.05 -3.57
N GLY A 97 23.83 7.03 -3.74
CA GLY A 97 24.71 6.13 -3.00
C GLY A 97 24.68 6.39 -1.49
N LYS A 98 24.70 7.65 -1.07
CA LYS A 98 24.62 8.03 0.35
C LYS A 98 23.28 7.63 0.97
N MET A 99 22.18 7.84 0.27
CA MET A 99 20.85 7.43 0.71
C MET A 99 20.74 5.91 0.84
N ALA A 100 21.24 5.16 -0.16
CA ALA A 100 21.20 3.70 -0.15
C ALA A 100 21.99 3.08 1.00
N HIS A 101 23.07 3.75 1.46
CA HIS A 101 23.95 3.25 2.51
C HIS A 101 23.84 4.02 3.84
N GLY A 102 22.87 4.94 3.98
CA GLY A 102 22.63 5.66 5.23
C GLY A 102 23.74 6.64 5.64
N ILE A 103 24.47 7.22 4.68
CA ILE A 103 25.59 8.14 4.94
C ILE A 103 25.03 9.56 5.13
N ALA A 104 24.73 9.94 6.36
CA ALA A 104 24.09 11.20 6.76
C ALA A 104 25.12 12.34 6.95
N ASP A 105 25.87 12.69 5.92
CA ASP A 105 26.94 13.70 5.96
C ASP A 105 26.48 15.12 5.59
N ASN A 106 25.21 15.30 5.28
CA ASN A 106 24.61 16.59 4.96
C ASN A 106 23.14 16.64 5.34
N MET A 107 22.57 17.85 5.41
CA MET A 107 21.19 18.09 5.86
C MET A 107 20.15 17.34 5.00
N LEU A 108 20.36 17.21 3.69
CA LEU A 108 19.41 16.54 2.80
C LEU A 108 19.30 15.04 3.11
N VAL A 109 20.43 14.34 3.20
CA VAL A 109 20.41 12.88 3.49
C VAL A 109 19.95 12.61 4.91
N THR A 110 20.30 13.48 5.88
CA THR A 110 19.78 13.35 7.25
C THR A 110 18.26 13.55 7.30
N THR A 111 17.72 14.52 6.56
CA THR A 111 16.26 14.70 6.42
C THR A 111 15.62 13.46 5.78
N TYR A 112 16.24 12.91 4.73
CA TYR A 112 15.76 11.68 4.08
C TYR A 112 15.68 10.51 5.08
N LEU A 113 16.71 10.28 5.88
CA LEU A 113 16.73 9.20 6.87
C LEU A 113 15.70 9.38 8.00
N SER A 114 15.24 10.60 8.22
CA SER A 114 14.20 10.93 9.21
C SER A 114 12.79 10.98 8.60
N MET A 115 12.68 10.82 7.26
CA MET A 115 11.44 10.98 6.55
C MET A 115 10.48 9.80 6.83
N LYS A 116 9.24 10.12 7.19
CA LYS A 116 8.16 9.14 7.34
C LYS A 116 7.22 9.14 6.14
N ALA A 117 7.20 10.24 5.40
CA ALA A 117 6.40 10.38 4.19
C ALA A 117 7.07 9.67 2.99
N PRO A 118 6.29 9.34 1.95
CA PRO A 118 6.82 8.78 0.71
C PRO A 118 7.93 9.63 0.10
N VAL A 119 8.96 8.97 -0.42
CA VAL A 119 10.12 9.64 -1.03
C VAL A 119 10.19 9.33 -2.51
N PHE A 120 10.28 10.37 -3.31
CA PHE A 120 10.42 10.32 -4.77
C PHE A 120 11.82 10.77 -5.15
N VAL A 121 12.49 9.99 -5.99
CA VAL A 121 13.87 10.23 -6.40
C VAL A 121 13.92 10.36 -7.91
N ALA A 122 14.35 11.51 -8.42
CA ALA A 122 14.53 11.80 -9.84
C ALA A 122 16.04 11.84 -10.18
N PRO A 123 16.63 10.73 -10.65
CA PRO A 123 18.06 10.66 -11.01
C PRO A 123 18.43 11.64 -12.10
N ALA A 124 19.65 12.21 -11.99
CA ALA A 124 20.24 13.09 -12.97
C ALA A 124 21.75 12.89 -13.02
N MET A 125 22.28 12.31 -14.10
CA MET A 125 23.69 12.04 -14.30
C MET A 125 23.97 11.72 -15.77
N ASP A 126 25.25 11.59 -16.12
CA ASP A 126 25.66 11.11 -17.45
C ASP A 126 25.19 9.66 -17.68
N LEU A 127 25.08 9.27 -18.96
CA LEU A 127 24.55 7.98 -19.37
C LEU A 127 25.36 6.79 -18.82
N ASP A 128 26.68 6.89 -18.84
CA ASP A 128 27.57 5.82 -18.35
C ASP A 128 27.49 5.72 -16.83
N MET A 129 27.38 6.84 -16.13
CA MET A 129 27.13 6.87 -14.68
C MET A 129 25.78 6.24 -14.32
N PHE A 130 24.74 6.49 -15.13
CA PHE A 130 23.43 5.90 -14.89
C PHE A 130 23.45 4.38 -15.17
N ALA A 131 24.11 3.95 -16.24
CA ALA A 131 24.25 2.53 -16.57
C ALA A 131 25.20 1.76 -15.65
N HIS A 132 26.03 2.46 -14.86
CA HIS A 132 27.03 1.81 -14.01
C HIS A 132 26.38 0.86 -13.02
N PRO A 133 26.90 -0.38 -12.84
CA PRO A 133 26.32 -1.38 -11.97
C PRO A 133 26.06 -0.89 -10.53
N SER A 134 26.98 -0.09 -9.96
CA SER A 134 26.77 0.47 -8.61
C SER A 134 25.59 1.43 -8.53
N THR A 135 25.36 2.23 -9.58
CA THR A 135 24.20 3.14 -9.60
C THR A 135 22.90 2.36 -9.67
N GLN A 136 22.82 1.35 -10.56
CA GLN A 136 21.64 0.50 -10.66
C GLN A 136 21.38 -0.26 -9.36
N HIS A 137 22.44 -0.83 -8.77
CA HIS A 137 22.33 -1.51 -7.47
C HIS A 137 21.82 -0.56 -6.37
N ASN A 138 22.34 0.66 -6.27
CA ASN A 138 21.87 1.64 -5.29
C ASN A 138 20.40 2.04 -5.52
N LEU A 139 19.96 2.17 -6.77
CA LEU A 139 18.55 2.42 -7.09
C LEU A 139 17.67 1.25 -6.68
N ASP A 140 18.11 0.00 -6.85
CA ASP A 140 17.39 -1.18 -6.41
C ASP A 140 17.28 -1.26 -4.87
N ILE A 141 18.36 -0.88 -4.17
CA ILE A 141 18.30 -0.73 -2.70
C ILE A 141 17.25 0.32 -2.32
N LEU A 142 17.24 1.49 -2.95
CA LEU A 142 16.24 2.51 -2.66
C LEU A 142 14.82 2.04 -2.95
N ARG A 143 14.59 1.31 -4.05
CA ARG A 143 13.29 0.67 -4.34
C ARG A 143 12.91 -0.31 -3.23
N SER A 144 13.86 -1.12 -2.74
CA SER A 144 13.61 -2.07 -1.64
C SER A 144 13.23 -1.38 -0.31
N TYR A 145 13.64 -0.13 -0.12
CA TYR A 145 13.24 0.72 1.02
C TYR A 145 11.88 1.39 0.82
N GLY A 146 11.21 1.16 -0.32
CA GLY A 146 9.92 1.76 -0.65
C GLY A 146 10.00 3.15 -1.28
N ASN A 147 11.19 3.57 -1.76
CA ASN A 147 11.32 4.84 -2.47
C ASN A 147 10.81 4.71 -3.93
N HIS A 148 10.12 5.74 -4.39
CA HIS A 148 9.61 5.84 -5.77
C HIS A 148 10.68 6.44 -6.68
N ILE A 149 11.22 5.64 -7.58
CA ILE A 149 12.20 6.12 -8.55
C ILE A 149 11.47 6.65 -9.78
N ILE A 150 11.65 7.95 -10.06
CA ILE A 150 11.15 8.58 -11.27
C ILE A 150 12.25 8.41 -12.34
N GLU A 151 12.00 7.52 -13.30
CA GLU A 151 12.99 7.13 -14.30
C GLU A 151 13.49 8.35 -15.09
N PRO A 152 14.81 8.49 -15.29
CA PRO A 152 15.33 9.56 -16.13
C PRO A 152 14.95 9.34 -17.60
N THR A 153 14.77 10.44 -18.32
CA THR A 153 14.49 10.41 -19.76
C THR A 153 15.74 10.20 -20.59
N SER A 154 15.53 9.77 -21.84
CA SER A 154 16.55 9.76 -22.87
C SER A 154 16.58 11.08 -23.62
N GLY A 155 17.77 11.59 -23.94
CA GLY A 155 17.95 12.83 -24.68
C GLY A 155 19.42 13.25 -24.71
N GLU A 156 19.67 14.42 -25.28
CA GLU A 156 21.00 15.03 -25.23
C GLU A 156 21.34 15.45 -23.79
N LEU A 157 22.50 15.05 -23.34
CA LEU A 157 23.09 15.36 -22.06
C LEU A 157 24.04 16.55 -22.14
N ALA A 158 24.44 17.10 -20.98
CA ALA A 158 25.42 18.19 -20.95
C ALA A 158 26.79 17.80 -21.53
N SER A 159 27.07 16.52 -21.60
CA SER A 159 28.25 15.93 -22.26
C SER A 159 28.14 15.86 -23.81
N HIS A 160 27.01 16.31 -24.39
CA HIS A 160 26.64 16.14 -25.80
C HIS A 160 26.41 14.69 -26.24
N LEU A 161 26.44 13.76 -25.31
CA LEU A 161 26.04 12.37 -25.58
C LEU A 161 24.50 12.25 -25.52
N VAL A 162 23.96 11.31 -26.28
CA VAL A 162 22.51 11.03 -26.30
C VAL A 162 22.25 9.70 -25.63
N GLY A 163 21.46 9.73 -24.55
CA GLY A 163 21.15 8.52 -23.81
C GLY A 163 20.26 8.76 -22.58
N LYS A 164 20.06 7.71 -21.80
CA LYS A 164 19.26 7.74 -20.56
C LYS A 164 20.12 8.27 -19.40
N GLY A 165 19.65 9.27 -18.71
CA GLY A 165 20.34 9.92 -17.57
C GLY A 165 19.86 11.34 -17.29
N ARG A 166 19.11 11.92 -18.22
CA ARG A 166 18.52 13.25 -18.06
C ARG A 166 17.39 13.22 -17.06
N MET A 167 17.44 14.09 -16.05
CA MET A 167 16.32 14.24 -15.10
C MET A 167 15.00 14.44 -15.84
N GLU A 168 13.98 13.73 -15.40
CA GLU A 168 12.61 13.87 -15.91
C GLU A 168 12.16 15.34 -15.89
N GLU A 169 11.22 15.69 -16.76
CA GLU A 169 10.72 17.06 -16.85
C GLU A 169 9.86 17.39 -15.62
N PRO A 170 9.92 18.67 -15.13
CA PRO A 170 9.21 19.09 -13.95
C PRO A 170 7.71 18.79 -13.99
N GLU A 171 7.08 18.96 -15.15
CA GLU A 171 5.67 18.69 -15.38
C GLU A 171 5.34 17.21 -15.15
N LYS A 172 6.19 16.30 -15.62
CA LYS A 172 6.02 14.85 -15.43
C LYS A 172 6.23 14.44 -13.97
N ILE A 173 7.19 15.04 -13.28
CA ILE A 173 7.38 14.83 -11.84
C ILE A 173 6.12 15.25 -11.08
N ILE A 174 5.52 16.37 -11.44
CA ILE A 174 4.26 16.85 -10.83
C ILE A 174 3.12 15.87 -11.14
N GLU A 175 2.97 15.39 -12.38
CA GLU A 175 1.96 14.39 -12.75
C GLU A 175 2.10 13.11 -11.92
N VAL A 176 3.32 12.64 -11.68
CA VAL A 176 3.58 11.45 -10.82
C VAL A 176 3.09 11.69 -9.40
N LEU A 177 3.36 12.87 -8.83
CA LEU A 177 2.90 13.23 -7.49
C LEU A 177 1.37 13.38 -7.44
N GLU A 178 0.76 14.03 -8.45
CA GLU A 178 -0.70 14.17 -8.55
C GLU A 178 -1.38 12.80 -8.62
N ALA A 179 -0.86 11.89 -9.43
CA ALA A 179 -1.38 10.53 -9.54
C ALA A 179 -1.24 9.76 -8.23
N PHE A 180 -0.08 9.90 -7.54
CA PHE A 180 0.14 9.26 -6.24
C PHE A 180 -0.86 9.75 -5.19
N PHE A 181 -1.02 11.07 -5.04
CA PHE A 181 -1.96 11.63 -4.05
C PHE A 181 -3.44 11.44 -4.44
N ALA A 182 -3.76 11.37 -5.74
CA ALA A 182 -5.10 11.01 -6.20
C ALA A 182 -5.46 9.58 -5.78
N ARG A 183 -4.53 8.63 -5.97
CA ARG A 183 -4.68 7.24 -5.57
C ARG A 183 -4.89 7.05 -4.06
N GLN A 184 -4.26 7.89 -3.23
CA GLN A 184 -4.44 7.85 -1.77
C GLN A 184 -5.85 8.24 -1.29
N GLN A 185 -6.72 8.75 -2.16
CA GLN A 185 -8.07 9.21 -1.81
C GLN A 185 -9.13 8.67 -2.78
N ASP A 186 -8.80 7.69 -3.61
CA ASP A 186 -9.71 7.18 -4.65
C ASP A 186 -10.87 6.33 -4.11
N LEU A 187 -10.80 5.93 -2.84
CA LEU A 187 -11.88 5.29 -2.09
C LEU A 187 -12.57 6.22 -1.08
N ALA A 188 -12.27 7.54 -1.13
CA ALA A 188 -12.90 8.49 -0.23
C ALA A 188 -14.42 8.50 -0.38
N GLY A 189 -15.14 8.40 0.76
CA GLY A 189 -16.59 8.33 0.80
C GLY A 189 -17.17 6.94 0.48
N ARG A 190 -16.33 5.93 0.23
CA ARG A 190 -16.76 4.54 0.06
C ARG A 190 -16.77 3.80 1.39
N LYS A 191 -17.78 2.97 1.60
CA LYS A 191 -17.90 2.07 2.75
C LYS A 191 -17.65 0.63 2.30
N ILE A 192 -16.66 -0.04 2.92
CA ILE A 192 -16.21 -1.38 2.51
C ILE A 192 -16.29 -2.33 3.70
N VAL A 193 -16.94 -3.45 3.54
CA VAL A 193 -16.99 -4.54 4.53
C VAL A 193 -15.93 -5.57 4.19
N ILE A 194 -15.12 -5.96 5.16
CA ILE A 194 -14.06 -6.96 4.98
C ILE A 194 -14.22 -8.03 6.05
N THR A 195 -14.31 -9.31 5.63
CA THR A 195 -14.23 -10.42 6.57
C THR A 195 -12.79 -10.93 6.68
N ALA A 196 -12.31 -11.19 7.90
CA ALA A 196 -10.93 -11.59 8.15
C ALA A 196 -10.81 -12.66 9.23
N GLY A 197 -9.71 -13.41 9.24
CA GLY A 197 -9.43 -14.41 10.25
C GLY A 197 -10.18 -15.74 10.04
N PRO A 198 -10.03 -16.68 10.97
CA PRO A 198 -10.77 -17.94 10.98
C PRO A 198 -12.13 -17.76 11.67
N THR A 199 -13.03 -18.74 11.53
CA THR A 199 -14.12 -18.93 12.49
C THR A 199 -13.83 -20.16 13.36
N TYR A 200 -14.33 -20.14 14.59
CA TYR A 200 -14.21 -21.23 15.56
C TYR A 200 -15.59 -21.76 15.89
N GLU A 201 -15.83 -23.01 15.51
CA GLU A 201 -17.10 -23.70 15.77
C GLU A 201 -16.93 -24.57 17.00
N LYS A 202 -17.53 -24.15 18.11
CA LYS A 202 -17.38 -24.80 19.40
C LYS A 202 -17.85 -26.25 19.40
N ILE A 203 -17.04 -27.15 19.93
CA ILE A 203 -17.41 -28.52 20.31
C ILE A 203 -17.87 -28.55 21.76
N ASP A 204 -17.11 -27.86 22.62
CA ASP A 204 -17.36 -27.67 24.05
C ASP A 204 -16.66 -26.36 24.51
N PRO A 205 -16.73 -25.94 25.78
CA PRO A 205 -16.09 -24.70 26.25
C PRO A 205 -14.57 -24.63 26.05
N VAL A 206 -13.91 -25.70 25.61
CA VAL A 206 -12.45 -25.80 25.51
C VAL A 206 -11.98 -26.07 24.09
N ARG A 207 -12.78 -26.79 23.28
CA ARG A 207 -12.39 -27.28 21.96
C ARG A 207 -13.29 -26.74 20.86
N PHE A 208 -12.73 -26.53 19.70
CA PHE A 208 -13.42 -26.02 18.52
C PHE A 208 -12.88 -26.64 17.23
N ILE A 209 -13.65 -26.54 16.16
CA ILE A 209 -13.24 -26.76 14.77
C ILE A 209 -12.94 -25.40 14.16
N GLY A 210 -11.84 -25.25 13.44
CA GLY A 210 -11.48 -23.98 12.78
C GLY A 210 -10.33 -24.14 11.79
N ASN A 211 -10.06 -23.07 11.06
CA ASN A 211 -9.03 -23.02 10.03
C ASN A 211 -7.74 -22.37 10.56
N TYR A 212 -6.60 -22.66 9.91
CA TYR A 212 -5.28 -22.12 10.28
C TYR A 212 -5.06 -20.65 9.86
N SER A 213 -6.11 -19.92 9.52
CA SER A 213 -5.99 -18.51 9.11
C SER A 213 -5.43 -17.65 10.22
N SER A 214 -4.48 -16.79 9.87
CA SER A 214 -3.93 -15.76 10.78
C SER A 214 -4.59 -14.39 10.64
N GLY A 215 -5.49 -14.20 9.67
CA GLY A 215 -6.13 -12.92 9.38
C GLY A 215 -5.27 -11.90 8.63
N LYS A 216 -3.96 -12.13 8.46
CA LYS A 216 -3.01 -11.14 7.90
C LYS A 216 -3.44 -10.52 6.58
N MET A 217 -4.05 -11.29 5.66
CA MET A 217 -4.48 -10.75 4.36
C MET A 217 -5.67 -9.80 4.50
N GLY A 218 -6.70 -10.19 5.28
CA GLY A 218 -7.86 -9.33 5.51
C GLY A 218 -7.51 -8.03 6.24
N TYR A 219 -6.57 -8.08 7.18
CA TYR A 219 -6.07 -6.88 7.86
C TYR A 219 -5.26 -6.00 6.91
N ALA A 220 -4.41 -6.56 6.04
CA ALA A 220 -3.70 -5.78 5.03
C ALA A 220 -4.66 -5.09 4.05
N LEU A 221 -5.75 -5.76 3.65
CA LEU A 221 -6.80 -5.18 2.82
C LEU A 221 -7.54 -4.04 3.54
N ALA A 222 -7.84 -4.21 4.83
CA ALA A 222 -8.49 -3.18 5.64
C ALA A 222 -7.63 -1.91 5.74
N GLU A 223 -6.34 -2.07 6.02
CA GLU A 223 -5.39 -0.96 6.08
C GLU A 223 -5.22 -0.29 4.70
N ALA A 224 -5.12 -1.06 3.61
CA ALA A 224 -5.02 -0.52 2.25
C ALA A 224 -6.26 0.30 1.85
N CYS A 225 -7.48 -0.24 2.09
CA CYS A 225 -8.72 0.49 1.81
C CYS A 225 -8.85 1.77 2.65
N ALA A 226 -8.57 1.68 3.95
CA ALA A 226 -8.68 2.82 4.87
C ALA A 226 -7.64 3.92 4.56
N SER A 227 -6.41 3.54 4.20
CA SER A 227 -5.36 4.48 3.78
C SER A 227 -5.72 5.23 2.48
N ARG A 228 -6.61 4.65 1.67
CA ARG A 228 -7.16 5.27 0.45
C ARG A 228 -8.47 6.01 0.68
N GLY A 229 -8.84 6.25 1.94
CA GLY A 229 -9.97 7.10 2.35
C GLY A 229 -11.29 6.37 2.54
N ALA A 230 -11.35 5.04 2.40
CA ALA A 230 -12.56 4.28 2.68
C ALA A 230 -12.89 4.24 4.18
N GLU A 231 -14.19 4.17 4.49
CA GLU A 231 -14.69 3.69 5.78
C GLU A 231 -14.74 2.15 5.72
N VAL A 232 -14.03 1.48 6.62
CA VAL A 232 -13.91 0.01 6.61
C VAL A 232 -14.61 -0.58 7.82
N VAL A 233 -15.53 -1.52 7.59
CA VAL A 233 -16.06 -2.40 8.63
C VAL A 233 -15.33 -3.74 8.54
N LEU A 234 -14.45 -4.01 9.50
CA LEU A 234 -13.65 -5.23 9.57
C LEU A 234 -14.32 -6.25 10.49
N VAL A 235 -15.01 -7.24 9.93
CA VAL A 235 -15.58 -8.36 10.67
C VAL A 235 -14.50 -9.43 10.86
N SER A 236 -13.97 -9.52 12.08
CA SER A 236 -12.79 -10.32 12.38
C SER A 236 -13.13 -11.54 13.23
N GLY A 237 -12.81 -12.71 12.75
CA GLY A 237 -12.69 -13.91 13.58
C GLY A 237 -11.51 -13.81 14.55
N PRO A 238 -11.31 -14.83 15.44
CA PRO A 238 -10.33 -14.77 16.50
C PRO A 238 -8.90 -14.72 15.98
N VAL A 239 -8.24 -13.57 16.13
CA VAL A 239 -6.84 -13.33 15.76
C VAL A 239 -6.18 -12.38 16.77
N THR A 240 -4.85 -12.41 16.85
CA THR A 240 -4.05 -11.52 17.70
C THR A 240 -3.73 -10.17 17.05
N LEU A 241 -4.05 -10.02 15.77
CA LEU A 241 -3.81 -8.79 15.04
C LEU A 241 -4.69 -7.65 15.56
N GLN A 242 -4.16 -6.44 15.46
CA GLN A 242 -4.88 -5.21 15.78
C GLN A 242 -4.73 -4.21 14.64
N THR A 243 -5.64 -3.26 14.56
CA THR A 243 -5.58 -2.10 13.69
C THR A 243 -5.78 -0.84 14.53
N VAL A 244 -5.09 0.23 14.15
CA VAL A 244 -5.19 1.54 14.83
C VAL A 244 -5.69 2.64 13.88
N HIS A 245 -5.98 2.29 12.62
CA HIS A 245 -6.44 3.26 11.64
C HIS A 245 -7.85 3.78 12.01
N PRO A 246 -8.06 5.11 12.09
CA PRO A 246 -9.33 5.68 12.57
C PRO A 246 -10.54 5.32 11.71
N ASN A 247 -10.33 5.03 10.42
CA ASN A 247 -11.41 4.66 9.49
C ASN A 247 -11.73 3.16 9.49
N ILE A 248 -11.14 2.36 10.39
CA ILE A 248 -11.43 0.92 10.49
C ILE A 248 -12.24 0.66 11.75
N HIS A 249 -13.48 0.22 11.55
CA HIS A 249 -14.38 -0.20 12.60
C HIS A 249 -14.39 -1.72 12.69
N ARG A 250 -13.72 -2.26 13.72
CA ARG A 250 -13.59 -3.70 13.92
C ARG A 250 -14.79 -4.26 14.69
N ILE A 251 -15.34 -5.35 14.19
CA ILE A 251 -16.37 -6.16 14.85
C ILE A 251 -15.77 -7.56 15.09
N ASP A 252 -15.59 -7.92 16.34
CA ASP A 252 -15.09 -9.26 16.71
C ASP A 252 -16.22 -10.28 16.73
N VAL A 253 -15.99 -11.42 16.10
CA VAL A 253 -16.90 -12.55 16.03
C VAL A 253 -16.12 -13.84 16.28
N GLU A 254 -16.83 -14.91 16.68
CA GLU A 254 -16.19 -16.18 16.94
C GLU A 254 -16.60 -17.26 15.93
N SER A 255 -17.89 -17.39 15.65
CA SER A 255 -18.46 -18.42 14.77
C SER A 255 -18.80 -17.91 13.36
N ALA A 256 -18.98 -18.87 12.44
CA ALA A 256 -19.48 -18.59 11.08
C ALA A 256 -20.86 -17.92 11.09
N ALA A 257 -21.73 -18.30 12.02
CA ALA A 257 -23.06 -17.70 12.17
C ALA A 257 -23.00 -16.24 12.64
N GLU A 258 -22.08 -15.91 13.56
CA GLU A 258 -21.85 -14.52 13.99
C GLU A 258 -21.23 -13.69 12.86
N MET A 259 -20.23 -14.25 12.17
CA MET A 259 -19.60 -13.59 11.02
C MET A 259 -20.60 -13.31 9.89
N HIS A 260 -21.47 -14.28 9.58
CA HIS A 260 -22.53 -14.09 8.59
C HIS A 260 -23.45 -12.93 8.98
N ARG A 261 -23.96 -12.92 10.23
CA ARG A 261 -24.86 -11.86 10.71
C ARG A 261 -24.18 -10.48 10.63
N ALA A 262 -22.98 -10.35 11.18
CA ALA A 262 -22.26 -9.09 11.21
C ALA A 262 -21.90 -8.59 9.80
N ALA A 263 -21.45 -9.50 8.92
CA ALA A 263 -21.12 -9.15 7.53
C ALA A 263 -22.38 -8.77 6.73
N ALA A 264 -23.48 -9.51 6.87
CA ALA A 264 -24.74 -9.21 6.18
C ALA A 264 -25.31 -7.85 6.62
N ASP A 265 -25.32 -7.58 7.92
CA ASP A 265 -25.82 -6.30 8.44
C ASP A 265 -24.97 -5.13 7.94
N ALA A 266 -23.64 -5.25 7.98
CA ALA A 266 -22.73 -4.20 7.50
C ALA A 266 -22.79 -4.01 5.98
N PHE A 267 -23.02 -5.08 5.20
CA PHE A 267 -23.04 -5.03 3.74
C PHE A 267 -24.28 -4.33 3.19
N LYS A 268 -25.39 -4.24 3.92
CA LYS A 268 -26.61 -3.53 3.50
C LYS A 268 -26.33 -2.10 3.02
N ASP A 269 -25.47 -1.39 3.77
CA ASP A 269 -25.15 0.02 3.51
C ASP A 269 -23.75 0.22 2.91
N ALA A 270 -23.05 -0.85 2.59
CA ALA A 270 -21.71 -0.78 2.03
C ALA A 270 -21.74 -0.63 0.50
N ASP A 271 -20.66 -0.06 -0.05
CA ASP A 271 -20.40 0.00 -1.50
C ASP A 271 -19.72 -1.30 -1.99
N ALA A 272 -18.95 -1.96 -1.12
CA ALA A 272 -18.30 -3.22 -1.46
C ALA A 272 -18.14 -4.16 -0.27
N GLY A 273 -18.03 -5.46 -0.58
CA GLY A 273 -17.65 -6.51 0.35
C GLY A 273 -16.42 -7.28 -0.13
N ILE A 274 -15.44 -7.51 0.74
CA ILE A 274 -14.26 -8.35 0.46
C ILE A 274 -14.28 -9.53 1.44
N LEU A 275 -14.57 -10.72 0.92
CA LEU A 275 -14.73 -11.93 1.72
C LEU A 275 -13.43 -12.71 1.79
N CYS A 276 -12.55 -12.33 2.75
CA CYS A 276 -11.19 -12.87 2.91
C CYS A 276 -11.06 -13.82 4.11
N ALA A 277 -12.11 -14.00 4.92
CA ALA A 277 -12.09 -14.90 6.07
C ALA A 277 -12.01 -16.37 5.66
N ALA A 278 -11.36 -17.18 6.48
CA ALA A 278 -11.37 -18.63 6.37
C ALA A 278 -12.48 -19.19 7.26
N VAL A 279 -13.70 -19.18 6.73
CA VAL A 279 -14.89 -19.67 7.42
C VAL A 279 -14.89 -21.20 7.45
N ALA A 280 -15.27 -21.79 8.57
CA ALA A 280 -15.44 -23.23 8.68
C ALA A 280 -16.70 -23.67 7.92
N ASP A 281 -16.58 -24.68 7.04
CA ASP A 281 -17.69 -25.19 6.24
C ASP A 281 -18.70 -25.99 7.07
N PHE A 282 -18.28 -26.50 8.23
CA PHE A 282 -19.09 -27.34 9.11
C PHE A 282 -18.99 -26.87 10.56
N THR A 283 -20.11 -27.01 11.29
CA THR A 283 -20.21 -26.75 12.73
C THR A 283 -20.81 -27.96 13.44
N PRO A 284 -20.46 -28.25 14.70
CA PRO A 284 -21.12 -29.31 15.47
C PRO A 284 -22.64 -29.12 15.52
N GLU A 285 -23.38 -30.21 15.32
CA GLU A 285 -24.85 -30.18 15.40
C GLU A 285 -25.29 -29.84 16.82
N GLN A 286 -24.54 -30.29 17.82
CA GLN A 286 -24.75 -30.01 19.23
C GLN A 286 -23.42 -29.58 19.87
N VAL A 287 -23.46 -28.50 20.65
CA VAL A 287 -22.34 -28.01 21.45
C VAL A 287 -22.54 -28.48 22.88
N ALA A 288 -21.53 -29.08 23.47
CA ALA A 288 -21.61 -29.53 24.87
C ALA A 288 -21.41 -28.34 25.83
N ASP A 289 -22.28 -28.19 26.82
CA ASP A 289 -22.21 -27.15 27.85
C ASP A 289 -21.00 -27.30 28.78
N GLN A 290 -20.47 -28.53 28.90
CA GLN A 290 -19.30 -28.84 29.71
C GLN A 290 -18.23 -29.52 28.87
N LYS A 291 -16.97 -29.40 29.33
CA LYS A 291 -15.84 -30.08 28.71
C LYS A 291 -16.11 -31.56 28.62
N ILE A 292 -16.14 -32.15 27.44
CA ILE A 292 -16.29 -33.58 27.19
C ILE A 292 -15.10 -34.32 27.82
N LYS A 293 -15.36 -35.20 28.74
CA LYS A 293 -14.32 -36.02 29.39
C LYS A 293 -13.87 -37.12 28.45
N ARG A 294 -12.58 -37.47 28.53
CA ARG A 294 -12.03 -38.60 27.78
C ARG A 294 -12.59 -39.94 28.38
N GLU A 295 -13.32 -40.64 27.57
CA GLU A 295 -13.77 -41.98 27.85
C GLU A 295 -12.89 -43.03 27.12
N LYS A 296 -13.18 -44.31 27.26
CA LYS A 296 -12.43 -45.36 26.58
C LYS A 296 -12.77 -45.50 25.11
N ASP A 297 -13.96 -45.04 24.72
CA ASP A 297 -14.47 -45.15 23.37
C ASP A 297 -14.13 -43.91 22.53
N ASP A 298 -14.28 -44.02 21.21
CA ASP A 298 -14.06 -42.96 20.24
C ASP A 298 -15.10 -41.83 20.41
N LEU A 299 -14.67 -40.58 20.31
CA LEU A 299 -15.55 -39.44 20.28
C LEU A 299 -16.07 -39.25 18.85
N VAL A 300 -17.36 -39.45 18.63
CA VAL A 300 -18.05 -39.18 17.35
C VAL A 300 -18.75 -37.83 17.42
N LEU A 301 -18.39 -36.93 16.50
CA LEU A 301 -19.02 -35.64 16.33
C LEU A 301 -19.88 -35.66 15.09
N ARG A 302 -21.16 -35.30 15.21
CA ARG A 302 -22.03 -34.97 14.07
C ARG A 302 -21.87 -33.53 13.71
N LEU A 303 -21.61 -33.29 12.43
CA LEU A 303 -21.43 -31.96 11.89
C LEU A 303 -22.54 -31.61 10.92
N LYS A 304 -22.97 -30.35 10.92
CA LYS A 304 -23.89 -29.79 9.94
C LYS A 304 -23.20 -28.67 9.14
N PRO A 305 -23.58 -28.41 7.89
CA PRO A 305 -23.04 -27.29 7.12
C PRO A 305 -23.31 -25.95 7.81
N THR A 306 -22.35 -25.03 7.70
CA THR A 306 -22.54 -23.63 8.08
C THR A 306 -23.23 -22.86 6.94
N CYS A 307 -23.66 -21.62 7.23
CA CYS A 307 -24.19 -20.74 6.19
C CYS A 307 -23.08 -20.29 5.24
N ASP A 308 -23.28 -20.40 3.93
CA ASP A 308 -22.38 -19.86 2.92
C ASP A 308 -22.56 -18.34 2.85
N ILE A 309 -21.69 -17.62 3.57
CA ILE A 309 -21.71 -16.15 3.67
C ILE A 309 -21.64 -15.52 2.28
N ALA A 310 -20.75 -16.03 1.43
CA ALA A 310 -20.53 -15.51 0.10
C ALA A 310 -21.74 -15.66 -0.81
N ALA A 311 -22.37 -16.84 -0.79
CA ALA A 311 -23.59 -17.08 -1.55
C ALA A 311 -24.77 -16.23 -1.04
N SER A 312 -24.88 -16.04 0.29
CA SER A 312 -25.89 -15.19 0.90
C SER A 312 -25.75 -13.73 0.46
N LEU A 313 -24.56 -13.15 0.61
CA LEU A 313 -24.32 -11.75 0.22
C LEU A 313 -24.42 -11.55 -1.28
N GLY A 314 -23.94 -12.50 -2.10
CA GLY A 314 -24.05 -12.43 -3.55
C GLY A 314 -25.50 -12.44 -4.06
N LYS A 315 -26.43 -13.12 -3.33
CA LYS A 315 -27.85 -13.13 -3.63
C LYS A 315 -28.54 -11.81 -3.27
N GLU A 316 -28.11 -11.17 -2.19
CA GLU A 316 -28.68 -9.92 -1.67
C GLU A 316 -28.00 -8.67 -2.26
N LYS A 317 -26.90 -8.84 -3.01
CA LYS A 317 -26.09 -7.76 -3.58
C LYS A 317 -26.93 -6.86 -4.47
N ARG A 318 -26.89 -5.54 -4.19
CA ARG A 318 -27.49 -4.53 -5.06
C ARG A 318 -26.65 -4.35 -6.34
N PRO A 319 -27.25 -3.83 -7.44
CA PRO A 319 -26.52 -3.64 -8.71
C PRO A 319 -25.33 -2.66 -8.62
N ASP A 320 -25.36 -1.73 -7.67
CA ASP A 320 -24.33 -0.72 -7.40
C ASP A 320 -23.24 -1.18 -6.43
N GLN A 321 -23.40 -2.37 -5.83
CA GLN A 321 -22.44 -2.94 -4.90
C GLN A 321 -21.44 -3.85 -5.60
N LEU A 322 -20.20 -3.86 -5.11
CA LEU A 322 -19.16 -4.79 -5.54
C LEU A 322 -18.95 -5.89 -4.47
N LEU A 323 -18.70 -7.11 -4.94
CA LEU A 323 -18.42 -8.25 -4.06
C LEU A 323 -17.18 -9.01 -4.54
N VAL A 324 -16.20 -9.14 -3.66
CA VAL A 324 -14.92 -9.80 -3.93
C VAL A 324 -14.80 -11.06 -3.11
N GLY A 325 -14.50 -12.17 -3.78
CA GLY A 325 -14.27 -13.45 -3.13
C GLY A 325 -12.81 -13.84 -3.08
N PHE A 326 -12.49 -14.77 -2.17
CA PHE A 326 -11.21 -15.46 -2.14
C PHE A 326 -11.42 -16.95 -2.40
N ALA A 327 -10.51 -17.55 -3.15
CA ALA A 327 -10.43 -18.99 -3.36
C ALA A 327 -9.04 -19.48 -3.01
N LEU A 328 -8.99 -20.60 -2.32
CA LEU A 328 -7.77 -21.36 -2.03
C LEU A 328 -7.99 -22.76 -2.59
N GLU A 329 -7.30 -23.07 -3.68
CA GLU A 329 -7.50 -24.31 -4.43
C GLU A 329 -6.19 -25.09 -4.55
N THR A 330 -6.31 -26.38 -4.88
CA THR A 330 -5.17 -27.30 -5.04
C THR A 330 -5.15 -28.00 -6.40
N CYS A 331 -6.28 -28.03 -7.11
CA CYS A 331 -6.42 -28.64 -8.45
C CYS A 331 -7.44 -27.83 -9.26
N ASP A 332 -7.27 -27.78 -10.59
CA ASP A 332 -8.15 -27.09 -11.54
C ASP A 332 -8.55 -25.68 -11.11
N GLU A 333 -7.56 -24.98 -10.54
CA GLU A 333 -7.70 -23.78 -9.72
C GLU A 333 -8.50 -22.68 -10.42
N VAL A 334 -8.19 -22.38 -11.70
CA VAL A 334 -8.84 -21.30 -12.46
C VAL A 334 -10.30 -21.65 -12.78
N SER A 335 -10.58 -22.89 -13.19
CA SER A 335 -11.95 -23.33 -13.50
C SER A 335 -12.86 -23.27 -12.27
N HIS A 336 -12.37 -23.78 -11.12
CA HIS A 336 -13.13 -23.72 -9.87
C HIS A 336 -13.36 -22.29 -9.39
N ALA A 337 -12.37 -21.40 -9.59
CA ALA A 337 -12.54 -19.98 -9.25
C ALA A 337 -13.56 -19.30 -10.14
N GLN A 338 -13.60 -19.59 -11.45
CA GLN A 338 -14.60 -19.06 -12.38
C GLN A 338 -16.01 -19.55 -12.04
N ASP A 339 -16.17 -20.83 -11.69
CA ASP A 339 -17.45 -21.37 -11.24
C ASP A 339 -17.95 -20.70 -9.95
N LYS A 340 -17.04 -20.45 -8.99
CA LYS A 340 -17.37 -19.72 -7.77
C LYS A 340 -17.74 -18.27 -8.06
N LEU A 341 -17.02 -17.59 -8.97
CA LEU A 341 -17.30 -16.22 -9.39
C LEU A 341 -18.73 -16.09 -9.91
N ALA A 342 -19.14 -16.98 -10.81
CA ALA A 342 -20.48 -16.96 -11.39
C ALA A 342 -21.56 -17.32 -10.34
N ARG A 343 -21.39 -18.43 -9.62
CA ARG A 343 -22.38 -18.98 -8.68
C ARG A 343 -22.63 -18.06 -7.49
N LYS A 344 -21.59 -17.35 -7.01
CA LYS A 344 -21.67 -16.47 -5.84
C LYS A 344 -21.80 -14.99 -6.21
N ASN A 345 -22.01 -14.68 -7.48
CA ASN A 345 -22.19 -13.32 -8.00
C ASN A 345 -21.08 -12.34 -7.59
N PHE A 346 -19.83 -12.81 -7.62
CA PHE A 346 -18.67 -11.95 -7.40
C PHE A 346 -18.39 -11.08 -8.63
N ASP A 347 -17.82 -9.90 -8.42
CA ASP A 347 -17.30 -9.03 -9.48
C ASP A 347 -15.90 -9.47 -9.91
N PHE A 348 -15.09 -9.91 -8.94
CA PHE A 348 -13.86 -10.66 -9.18
C PHE A 348 -13.54 -11.58 -8.00
N ILE A 349 -12.66 -12.54 -8.25
CA ILE A 349 -12.17 -13.48 -7.24
C ILE A 349 -10.66 -13.47 -7.20
N VAL A 350 -10.11 -13.52 -6.00
CA VAL A 350 -8.66 -13.62 -5.75
C VAL A 350 -8.34 -15.07 -5.47
N LEU A 351 -7.64 -15.69 -6.41
CA LEU A 351 -7.21 -17.07 -6.33
C LEU A 351 -5.80 -17.16 -5.73
N ASN A 352 -5.67 -17.96 -4.67
CA ASN A 352 -4.40 -18.37 -4.07
C ASN A 352 -4.18 -19.85 -4.34
N SER A 353 -2.95 -20.24 -4.66
CA SER A 353 -2.56 -21.64 -4.78
C SER A 353 -1.77 -22.11 -3.57
N LEU A 354 -2.11 -23.26 -3.02
CA LEU A 354 -1.29 -23.93 -1.99
C LEU A 354 -0.03 -24.57 -2.58
N ASN A 355 0.05 -24.71 -3.90
CA ASN A 355 1.21 -25.27 -4.59
C ASN A 355 2.38 -24.28 -4.68
N ASP A 356 2.14 -22.98 -4.47
CA ASP A 356 3.16 -21.94 -4.51
C ASP A 356 3.93 -21.85 -3.18
N LYS A 357 5.24 -22.14 -3.21
CA LYS A 357 6.11 -21.97 -2.04
C LYS A 357 6.15 -20.52 -1.58
N GLY A 358 5.82 -20.27 -0.30
CA GLY A 358 5.76 -18.92 0.28
C GLY A 358 4.39 -18.25 0.19
N ALA A 359 3.41 -18.87 -0.45
CA ALA A 359 2.01 -18.48 -0.40
C ALA A 359 1.24 -19.35 0.59
N GLY A 360 0.22 -18.78 1.24
CA GLY A 360 -0.68 -19.52 2.12
C GLY A 360 -0.85 -18.94 3.52
N PHE A 361 -1.42 -19.79 4.41
CA PHE A 361 -1.68 -19.40 5.80
C PHE A 361 -0.39 -19.13 6.58
N ARG A 362 -0.38 -18.11 7.43
CA ARG A 362 0.73 -17.69 8.32
C ARG A 362 1.98 -17.11 7.64
N CYS A 363 2.12 -17.17 6.30
CA CYS A 363 3.21 -16.50 5.58
C CYS A 363 2.98 -14.99 5.52
N ASP A 364 4.07 -14.21 5.41
CA ASP A 364 4.00 -12.75 5.21
C ASP A 364 3.89 -12.36 3.73
N THR A 365 4.14 -13.33 2.85
CA THR A 365 4.02 -13.20 1.40
C THR A 365 2.80 -13.94 0.86
N ASN A 366 2.40 -13.57 -0.35
CA ASN A 366 1.37 -14.25 -1.11
C ASN A 366 1.61 -14.10 -2.61
N LYS A 367 1.12 -15.07 -3.40
CA LYS A 367 1.06 -15.04 -4.85
C LYS A 367 -0.39 -15.24 -5.25
N ILE A 368 -0.92 -14.35 -6.07
CA ILE A 368 -2.34 -14.33 -6.41
C ILE A 368 -2.56 -14.31 -7.92
N THR A 369 -3.74 -14.76 -8.33
CA THR A 369 -4.33 -14.48 -9.63
C THR A 369 -5.69 -13.81 -9.40
N ILE A 370 -5.90 -12.63 -9.95
CA ILE A 370 -7.19 -11.94 -9.94
C ILE A 370 -7.95 -12.39 -11.19
N ILE A 371 -9.16 -12.91 -10.99
CA ILE A 371 -10.02 -13.43 -12.05
C ILE A 371 -11.35 -12.67 -12.02
N ASP A 372 -11.70 -12.03 -13.13
CA ASP A 372 -13.01 -11.46 -13.37
C ASP A 372 -13.70 -12.14 -14.56
N ARG A 373 -14.80 -11.57 -15.06
CA ARG A 373 -15.54 -12.14 -16.20
C ARG A 373 -14.81 -12.01 -17.53
N ALA A 374 -13.83 -11.12 -17.64
CA ALA A 374 -13.12 -10.79 -18.88
C ALA A 374 -11.74 -11.46 -18.95
N GLU A 375 -11.01 -11.50 -17.82
CA GLU A 375 -9.61 -11.90 -17.81
C GLU A 375 -9.18 -12.57 -16.49
N ALA A 376 -8.00 -13.20 -16.54
CA ALA A 376 -7.28 -13.71 -15.37
C ALA A 376 -5.85 -13.14 -15.38
N VAL A 377 -5.52 -12.33 -14.38
CA VAL A 377 -4.24 -11.65 -14.27
C VAL A 377 -3.46 -12.21 -13.09
N SER A 378 -2.28 -12.79 -13.37
CA SER A 378 -1.40 -13.35 -12.33
C SER A 378 -0.38 -12.32 -11.87
N TYR A 379 -0.16 -12.27 -10.56
CA TYR A 379 0.80 -11.40 -9.89
C TYR A 379 1.96 -12.24 -9.32
N PRO A 380 3.19 -11.70 -9.30
CA PRO A 380 4.32 -12.39 -8.69
C PRO A 380 4.16 -12.53 -7.18
N LEU A 381 5.02 -13.34 -6.56
CA LEU A 381 5.10 -13.45 -5.09
C LEU A 381 5.51 -12.09 -4.51
N LYS A 382 4.68 -11.52 -3.64
CA LYS A 382 4.86 -10.23 -2.99
C LYS A 382 4.52 -10.31 -1.50
N ARG A 383 4.86 -9.30 -0.73
CA ARG A 383 4.36 -9.14 0.65
C ARG A 383 2.83 -8.93 0.63
N LYS A 384 2.15 -9.38 1.67
CA LYS A 384 0.67 -9.27 1.75
C LYS A 384 0.16 -7.84 1.67
N GLN A 385 0.94 -6.86 2.13
CA GLN A 385 0.61 -5.44 1.96
C GLN A 385 0.58 -5.03 0.48
N GLU A 386 1.60 -5.43 -0.30
CA GLU A 386 1.67 -5.13 -1.73
C GLU A 386 0.58 -5.87 -2.52
N VAL A 387 0.27 -7.11 -2.11
CA VAL A 387 -0.86 -7.87 -2.68
C VAL A 387 -2.20 -7.20 -2.36
N ALA A 388 -2.35 -6.64 -1.16
CA ALA A 388 -3.55 -5.88 -0.80
C ALA A 388 -3.73 -4.66 -1.70
N GLU A 389 -2.64 -3.93 -2.01
CA GLU A 389 -2.69 -2.81 -2.96
C GLU A 389 -3.14 -3.25 -4.35
N ASP A 390 -2.59 -4.36 -4.90
CA ASP A 390 -3.00 -4.89 -6.20
C ASP A 390 -4.53 -5.21 -6.24
N ILE A 391 -5.06 -5.78 -5.16
CA ILE A 391 -6.49 -6.12 -5.03
C ILE A 391 -7.34 -4.86 -4.92
N VAL A 392 -6.91 -3.89 -4.10
CA VAL A 392 -7.63 -2.63 -3.90
C VAL A 392 -7.57 -1.76 -5.15
N ASP A 393 -6.49 -1.83 -5.95
CA ASP A 393 -6.41 -1.19 -7.26
C ASP A 393 -7.49 -1.72 -8.22
N LYS A 394 -7.65 -3.05 -8.28
CA LYS A 394 -8.71 -3.65 -9.08
C LYS A 394 -10.10 -3.23 -8.59
N LEU A 395 -10.32 -3.23 -7.27
CA LEU A 395 -11.59 -2.78 -6.68
C LEU A 395 -11.88 -1.31 -7.02
N SER A 396 -10.90 -0.43 -6.84
CA SER A 396 -11.03 1.01 -7.15
C SER A 396 -11.35 1.23 -8.63
N SER A 397 -10.70 0.50 -9.54
CA SER A 397 -10.97 0.61 -10.98
C SER A 397 -12.43 0.33 -11.34
N LEU A 398 -13.08 -0.60 -10.62
CA LEU A 398 -14.49 -0.96 -10.86
C LEU A 398 -15.47 0.10 -10.33
N PHE A 399 -15.08 0.93 -9.37
CA PHE A 399 -15.92 2.05 -8.93
C PHE A 399 -15.90 3.23 -9.91
N HIS A 400 -14.92 3.29 -10.82
CA HIS A 400 -14.73 4.38 -11.77
C HIS A 400 -15.05 3.98 -13.22
N SER A 401 -15.44 2.72 -13.44
CA SER A 401 -15.94 2.19 -14.72
C SER A 401 -17.46 2.29 -14.78
#